data_b06751068c62705837ca270cf6e425e5
#
_entry.id   b06751068c62705837ca270cf6e425e5
#
_cell.length_a   1.000
_cell.length_b   1.000
_cell.length_c   1.000
_cell.angle_alpha   90.00
_cell.angle_beta   90.00
_cell.angle_gamma   90.00
#
_symmetry.space_group_name_H-M   'P 1'
#
loop_
_entity.id
_entity.type
_entity.pdbx_description
1 polymer ?
#
loop_
_entity_poly.entity_id
_entity_poly.type
_entity_poly.pdbx_seq_one_letter_code
_entity_poly.pdbx_strand_id
1 'polypeptide(L)'
;MLSGFRNVAPLIKPIPKSNLVDGALDYNVSTTSIDFSDVMIPFTGNNYVGFKEALAFKESQGKYHSVNTLGYLGKYQFGKNTLAFFGQFNTQCFMQDAALQEKIFYHNTARNKWILRRDIKRYVGLKINDIAITESGILAAAHLAGAGNVKKYLRSWGDLNFSDSYGTDIEDYLSKFSGFNLAEVVARQKVQFQ
;
A
#
# COMPACT_ATOMS: atom_id res chain seq x y z
N MET A 1 37.55 10.59 -45.74
CA MET A 1 37.86 9.22 -45.27
C MET A 1 36.60 8.67 -44.56
N LEU A 2 35.93 7.75 -45.23
CA LEU A 2 34.72 7.10 -44.72
C LEU A 2 35.17 5.75 -44.13
N SER A 3 35.04 5.58 -42.81
CA SER A 3 35.25 4.29 -42.14
C SER A 3 33.92 3.60 -41.92
N GLY A 4 33.74 2.47 -42.57
CA GLY A 4 32.53 1.69 -42.59
C GLY A 4 32.26 0.97 -41.27
N PHE A 5 31.02 1.02 -40.83
CA PHE A 5 30.46 0.13 -39.80
C PHE A 5 30.26 -1.26 -40.39
N ARG A 6 30.99 -2.25 -39.87
CA ARG A 6 30.75 -3.67 -40.18
C ARG A 6 29.56 -4.12 -39.34
N ASN A 7 28.47 -4.47 -40.02
CA ASN A 7 27.35 -5.23 -39.44
C ASN A 7 27.85 -6.63 -39.08
N VAL A 8 27.93 -6.94 -37.78
CA VAL A 8 28.15 -8.30 -37.30
C VAL A 8 26.76 -8.88 -37.01
N ALA A 9 26.32 -9.77 -37.91
CA ALA A 9 25.12 -10.57 -37.69
C ALA A 9 25.32 -11.54 -36.50
N PRO A 10 24.36 -11.73 -35.60
CA PRO A 10 24.49 -12.72 -34.53
C PRO A 10 24.48 -14.14 -35.13
N LEU A 11 25.53 -14.92 -34.83
CA LEU A 11 25.63 -16.33 -35.14
C LEU A 11 24.64 -17.11 -34.30
N ILE A 12 23.42 -17.34 -34.83
CA ILE A 12 22.49 -18.31 -34.27
C ILE A 12 23.02 -19.71 -34.59
N LYS A 13 23.55 -20.41 -33.59
CA LYS A 13 23.95 -21.82 -33.74
C LYS A 13 22.69 -22.64 -34.00
N PRO A 14 22.67 -23.52 -35.06
CA PRO A 14 21.54 -24.39 -35.31
C PRO A 14 21.39 -25.41 -34.17
N ILE A 15 20.14 -25.57 -33.67
CA ILE A 15 19.79 -26.57 -32.66
C ILE A 15 20.00 -27.99 -33.29
N PRO A 16 20.73 -28.89 -32.60
CA PRO A 16 20.96 -30.25 -33.13
C PRO A 16 19.63 -31.00 -33.25
N LYS A 17 19.39 -31.62 -34.38
CA LYS A 17 18.16 -32.36 -34.74
C LYS A 17 17.80 -33.53 -33.82
N SER A 18 18.69 -33.93 -32.91
CA SER A 18 18.47 -35.06 -31.99
C SER A 18 17.50 -34.80 -30.85
N ASN A 19 17.03 -33.53 -30.68
CA ASN A 19 16.08 -33.14 -29.63
C ASN A 19 14.69 -32.81 -30.17
N LEU A 20 14.39 -33.11 -31.42
CA LEU A 20 13.02 -33.05 -31.93
C LEU A 20 12.31 -34.32 -31.45
N VAL A 21 11.47 -34.18 -30.43
CA VAL A 21 10.50 -35.22 -30.05
C VAL A 21 9.50 -35.31 -31.19
N ASP A 22 9.54 -36.44 -31.90
CA ASP A 22 8.61 -36.78 -32.99
C ASP A 22 7.26 -37.17 -32.35
N GLY A 23 6.58 -36.20 -31.81
CA GLY A 23 5.22 -36.25 -31.31
C GLY A 23 4.61 -34.88 -31.52
N ALA A 24 3.60 -34.80 -32.39
CA ALA A 24 2.81 -33.62 -32.51
C ALA A 24 2.29 -33.24 -31.13
N LEU A 25 2.91 -32.25 -30.49
CA LEU A 25 2.32 -31.60 -29.33
C LEU A 25 1.08 -30.85 -29.84
N ASP A 26 -0.08 -31.48 -29.70
CA ASP A 26 -1.36 -30.87 -29.93
C ASP A 26 -1.50 -29.74 -28.89
N TYR A 27 -0.89 -28.59 -29.16
CA TYR A 27 -1.24 -27.39 -28.49
C TYR A 27 -2.65 -27.00 -28.95
N ASN A 28 -3.66 -27.46 -28.21
CA ASN A 28 -4.98 -26.88 -28.28
C ASN A 28 -4.90 -25.47 -27.73
N VAL A 29 -4.34 -24.55 -28.49
CA VAL A 29 -4.56 -23.13 -28.28
C VAL A 29 -6.03 -22.91 -28.57
N SER A 30 -6.82 -22.72 -27.55
CA SER A 30 -8.21 -22.25 -27.72
C SER A 30 -8.17 -21.02 -28.63
N THR A 31 -8.69 -21.18 -29.84
CA THR A 31 -8.84 -20.07 -30.81
C THR A 31 -10.01 -19.15 -30.46
N THR A 32 -10.68 -19.38 -29.32
CA THR A 32 -11.57 -18.38 -28.76
C THR A 32 -10.73 -17.16 -28.39
N SER A 33 -10.78 -16.16 -29.25
CA SER A 33 -10.33 -14.81 -28.88
C SER A 33 -11.03 -14.43 -27.59
N ILE A 34 -10.29 -14.37 -26.50
CA ILE A 34 -10.82 -13.78 -25.27
C ILE A 34 -11.06 -12.31 -25.64
N ASP A 35 -12.30 -11.96 -25.76
CA ASP A 35 -12.67 -10.56 -25.89
C ASP A 35 -12.38 -9.88 -24.55
N PHE A 36 -11.26 -9.15 -24.50
CA PHE A 36 -10.82 -8.44 -23.30
C PHE A 36 -11.77 -7.28 -22.93
N SER A 37 -12.80 -6.99 -23.76
CA SER A 37 -13.80 -5.99 -23.43
C SER A 37 -14.63 -6.34 -22.19
N ASP A 38 -14.76 -7.64 -21.84
CA ASP A 38 -15.49 -8.13 -20.68
C ASP A 38 -14.60 -8.44 -19.46
N VAL A 39 -13.28 -8.31 -19.59
CA VAL A 39 -12.38 -8.43 -18.44
C VAL A 39 -12.44 -7.12 -17.66
N MET A 40 -13.39 -7.02 -16.75
CA MET A 40 -13.36 -5.96 -15.74
C MET A 40 -12.10 -6.13 -14.89
N ILE A 41 -11.07 -5.35 -15.20
CA ILE A 41 -9.95 -5.16 -14.26
C ILE A 41 -10.58 -4.65 -12.96
N PRO A 42 -10.46 -5.35 -11.82
CA PRO A 42 -11.09 -4.90 -10.60
C PRO A 42 -10.48 -3.54 -10.22
N PHE A 43 -11.19 -2.48 -10.58
CA PHE A 43 -10.87 -1.15 -10.09
C PHE A 43 -11.25 -1.14 -8.61
N THR A 44 -10.26 -1.07 -7.74
CA THR A 44 -10.46 -1.06 -6.28
C THR A 44 -11.26 0.15 -5.80
N GLY A 45 -11.52 1.11 -6.69
CA GLY A 45 -12.33 2.30 -6.42
C GLY A 45 -11.74 3.23 -5.38
N ASN A 46 -12.47 4.33 -5.11
CA ASN A 46 -12.11 5.30 -4.08
C ASN A 46 -12.78 4.99 -2.72
N ASN A 47 -12.93 3.72 -2.38
CA ASN A 47 -13.45 3.23 -1.11
C ASN A 47 -12.32 2.76 -0.17
N TYR A 48 -12.67 2.14 0.95
CA TYR A 48 -11.69 1.61 1.89
C TYR A 48 -10.78 0.54 1.27
N VAL A 49 -11.27 -0.28 0.35
CA VAL A 49 -10.44 -1.29 -0.32
C VAL A 49 -9.37 -0.60 -1.16
N GLY A 50 -9.76 0.40 -1.96
CA GLY A 50 -8.79 1.20 -2.71
C GLY A 50 -7.77 1.89 -1.83
N PHE A 51 -8.21 2.48 -0.73
CA PHE A 51 -7.35 3.14 0.26
C PHE A 51 -6.30 2.18 0.84
N LYS A 52 -6.75 1.03 1.36
CA LYS A 52 -5.83 0.07 2.01
C LYS A 52 -4.83 -0.53 1.04
N GLU A 53 -5.24 -0.83 -0.20
CA GLU A 53 -4.35 -1.38 -1.22
C GLU A 53 -3.34 -0.32 -1.72
N ALA A 54 -3.77 0.92 -1.92
CA ALA A 54 -2.87 2.02 -2.28
C ALA A 54 -1.80 2.26 -1.20
N LEU A 55 -2.22 2.23 0.09
CA LEU A 55 -1.31 2.38 1.21
C LEU A 55 -0.36 1.16 1.31
N ALA A 56 -0.88 -0.06 1.21
CA ALA A 56 -0.07 -1.28 1.21
C ALA A 56 0.96 -1.30 0.07
N PHE A 57 0.60 -0.79 -1.10
CA PHE A 57 1.53 -0.68 -2.22
C PHE A 57 2.68 0.29 -1.91
N LYS A 58 2.38 1.43 -1.28
CA LYS A 58 3.40 2.41 -0.84
C LYS A 58 4.33 1.80 0.22
N GLU A 59 3.79 1.02 1.17
CA GLU A 59 4.54 0.48 2.32
C GLU A 59 5.43 -0.72 1.94
N SER A 60 4.89 -1.68 1.19
CA SER A 60 5.59 -2.95 0.93
C SER A 60 5.37 -3.51 -0.48
N GLN A 61 4.77 -2.74 -1.39
CA GLN A 61 4.26 -3.25 -2.68
C GLN A 61 3.22 -4.37 -2.48
N GLY A 62 2.45 -4.30 -1.39
CA GLY A 62 1.42 -5.28 -1.05
C GLY A 62 1.92 -6.62 -0.49
N LYS A 63 3.20 -6.74 -0.12
CA LYS A 63 3.82 -8.00 0.31
C LYS A 63 3.60 -8.28 1.79
N TYR A 64 2.85 -9.35 2.11
CA TYR A 64 2.57 -9.75 3.51
C TYR A 64 3.82 -10.18 4.30
N HIS A 65 4.85 -10.69 3.62
CA HIS A 65 6.07 -11.20 4.26
C HIS A 65 7.22 -10.20 4.24
N SER A 66 6.94 -8.91 4.01
CA SER A 66 7.95 -7.86 3.96
C SER A 66 8.41 -7.45 5.35
N VAL A 67 9.73 -7.31 5.53
CA VAL A 67 10.34 -6.67 6.70
C VAL A 67 11.33 -5.64 6.18
N ASN A 68 11.21 -4.39 6.61
CA ASN A 68 12.14 -3.35 6.21
C ASN A 68 13.39 -3.30 7.11
N THR A 69 14.35 -2.45 6.77
CA THR A 69 15.61 -2.29 7.51
C THR A 69 15.43 -1.79 8.94
N LEU A 70 14.30 -1.17 9.26
CA LEU A 70 13.94 -0.68 10.60
C LEU A 70 13.13 -1.71 11.41
N GLY A 71 12.86 -2.90 10.84
CA GLY A 71 12.11 -3.97 11.48
C GLY A 71 10.59 -3.78 11.51
N TYR A 72 10.04 -2.96 10.59
CA TYR A 72 8.59 -2.88 10.37
C TYR A 72 8.11 -4.09 9.59
N LEU A 73 6.90 -4.57 9.91
CA LEU A 73 6.43 -5.91 9.55
C LEU A 73 5.21 -5.88 8.64
N GLY A 74 5.23 -6.79 7.66
CA GLY A 74 4.08 -7.18 6.86
C GLY A 74 3.69 -6.20 5.77
N LYS A 75 2.51 -6.43 5.19
CA LYS A 75 1.93 -5.67 4.08
C LYS A 75 1.82 -4.18 4.37
N TYR A 76 1.51 -3.82 5.61
CA TYR A 76 1.29 -2.44 6.05
C TYR A 76 2.43 -1.88 6.90
N GLN A 77 3.57 -2.56 6.97
CA GLN A 77 4.77 -2.13 7.67
C GLN A 77 4.49 -1.65 9.11
N PHE A 78 3.91 -2.56 9.93
CA PHE A 78 3.62 -2.26 11.33
C PHE A 78 4.87 -2.31 12.21
N GLY A 79 5.07 -1.29 13.02
CA GLY A 79 6.03 -1.32 14.11
C GLY A 79 5.56 -2.21 15.27
N LYS A 80 6.50 -2.85 15.96
CA LYS A 80 6.22 -3.75 17.11
C LYS A 80 5.38 -3.08 18.20
N ASN A 81 5.63 -1.80 18.48
CA ASN A 81 4.87 -1.04 19.47
C ASN A 81 3.40 -0.86 19.07
N THR A 82 3.14 -0.67 17.76
CA THR A 82 1.77 -0.58 17.25
C THR A 82 1.06 -1.92 17.35
N LEU A 83 1.75 -3.03 17.02
CA LEU A 83 1.19 -4.37 17.16
C LEU A 83 0.85 -4.71 18.60
N ALA A 84 1.70 -4.32 19.56
CA ALA A 84 1.48 -4.56 20.99
C ALA A 84 0.17 -3.93 21.52
N PHE A 85 -0.36 -2.90 20.86
CA PHE A 85 -1.68 -2.35 21.18
C PHE A 85 -2.84 -3.31 20.90
N PHE A 86 -2.65 -4.21 19.93
CA PHE A 86 -3.68 -5.14 19.48
C PHE A 86 -3.55 -6.53 20.12
N GLY A 87 -2.42 -6.82 20.72
CA GLY A 87 -2.16 -8.09 21.40
C GLY A 87 -0.67 -8.46 21.38
N GLN A 88 -0.35 -9.58 22.03
CA GLN A 88 0.98 -10.16 21.94
C GLN A 88 1.01 -11.16 20.79
N PHE A 89 1.66 -10.80 19.71
CA PHE A 89 1.80 -11.66 18.54
C PHE A 89 3.23 -12.17 18.41
N ASN A 90 3.38 -13.46 18.14
CA ASN A 90 4.61 -13.97 17.61
C ASN A 90 4.85 -13.38 16.22
N THR A 91 6.02 -12.76 15.99
CA THR A 91 6.34 -12.10 14.73
C THR A 91 6.19 -13.03 13.53
N GLN A 92 6.64 -14.29 13.66
CA GLN A 92 6.56 -15.26 12.57
C GLN A 92 5.10 -15.63 12.24
N CYS A 93 4.27 -15.87 13.26
CA CYS A 93 2.85 -16.13 13.07
C CYS A 93 2.15 -14.94 12.43
N PHE A 94 2.43 -13.71 12.90
CA PHE A 94 1.90 -12.49 12.29
C PHE A 94 2.23 -12.36 10.81
N MET A 95 3.49 -12.63 10.44
CA MET A 95 3.96 -12.55 9.05
C MET A 95 3.32 -13.59 8.12
N GLN A 96 2.86 -14.72 8.66
CA GLN A 96 2.21 -15.79 7.90
C GLN A 96 0.68 -15.66 7.85
N ASP A 97 0.09 -14.79 8.66
CA ASP A 97 -1.35 -14.61 8.74
C ASP A 97 -1.79 -13.31 8.04
N ALA A 98 -2.12 -13.44 6.75
CA ALA A 98 -2.63 -12.33 5.95
C ALA A 98 -3.94 -11.75 6.51
N ALA A 99 -4.85 -12.61 7.00
CA ALA A 99 -6.13 -12.18 7.54
C ALA A 99 -5.96 -11.35 8.82
N LEU A 100 -5.02 -11.75 9.68
CA LEU A 100 -4.67 -10.99 10.88
C LEU A 100 -4.08 -9.61 10.52
N GLN A 101 -3.21 -9.52 9.50
CA GLN A 101 -2.65 -8.25 9.05
C GLN A 101 -3.73 -7.30 8.54
N GLU A 102 -4.68 -7.78 7.73
CA GLU A 102 -5.82 -7.01 7.25
C GLU A 102 -6.71 -6.54 8.41
N LYS A 103 -7.00 -7.43 9.36
CA LYS A 103 -7.81 -7.14 10.54
C LYS A 103 -7.15 -6.06 11.41
N ILE A 104 -5.85 -6.18 11.66
CA ILE A 104 -5.10 -5.18 12.44
C ILE A 104 -5.10 -3.83 11.73
N PHE A 105 -4.90 -3.81 10.41
CA PHE A 105 -4.93 -2.57 9.64
C PHE A 105 -6.29 -1.86 9.75
N TYR A 106 -7.39 -2.57 9.56
CA TYR A 106 -8.74 -2.01 9.74
C TYR A 106 -8.92 -1.40 11.13
N HIS A 107 -8.53 -2.13 12.17
CA HIS A 107 -8.70 -1.68 13.55
C HIS A 107 -7.76 -0.53 13.92
N ASN A 108 -6.54 -0.50 13.38
CA ASN A 108 -5.65 0.64 13.55
C ASN A 108 -6.22 1.90 12.90
N THR A 109 -6.76 1.77 11.69
CA THR A 109 -7.45 2.88 10.99
C THR A 109 -8.66 3.36 11.78
N ALA A 110 -9.51 2.44 12.26
CA ALA A 110 -10.68 2.75 13.08
C ALA A 110 -10.32 3.47 14.40
N ARG A 111 -9.23 3.03 15.04
CA ARG A 111 -8.70 3.66 16.25
C ARG A 111 -8.15 5.06 15.97
N ASN A 112 -7.37 5.23 14.92
CA ASN A 112 -6.86 6.53 14.50
C ASN A 112 -8.00 7.49 14.16
N LYS A 113 -9.05 7.01 13.47
CA LYS A 113 -10.27 7.78 13.19
C LYS A 113 -10.96 8.25 14.49
N TRP A 114 -11.04 7.39 15.51
CA TRP A 114 -11.59 7.78 16.81
C TRP A 114 -10.71 8.81 17.53
N ILE A 115 -9.40 8.61 17.56
CA ILE A 115 -8.45 9.54 18.21
C ILE A 115 -8.52 10.91 17.53
N LEU A 116 -8.61 10.94 16.21
CA LEU A 116 -8.57 12.16 15.39
C LEU A 116 -9.97 12.74 15.09
N ARG A 117 -11.06 12.14 15.57
CA ARG A 117 -12.45 12.50 15.21
C ARG A 117 -12.78 14.00 15.33
N ARG A 118 -12.20 14.70 16.34
CA ARG A 118 -12.41 16.15 16.53
C ARG A 118 -11.59 16.96 15.51
N ASP A 119 -10.37 16.51 15.24
CA ASP A 119 -9.49 17.15 14.26
C ASP A 119 -10.02 16.91 12.83
N ILE A 120 -10.49 15.70 12.51
CA ILE A 120 -11.17 15.40 11.24
C ILE A 120 -12.36 16.36 11.04
N LYS A 121 -13.26 16.46 12.04
CA LYS A 121 -14.42 17.38 11.96
C LYS A 121 -14.02 18.83 11.76
N ARG A 122 -12.86 19.24 12.28
CA ARG A 122 -12.41 20.64 12.24
C ARG A 122 -11.67 21.00 10.95
N TYR A 123 -10.86 20.10 10.42
CA TYR A 123 -9.91 20.43 9.36
C TYR A 123 -10.27 19.86 7.98
N VAL A 124 -11.12 18.83 7.89
CA VAL A 124 -11.55 18.31 6.58
C VAL A 124 -12.27 19.38 5.79
N GLY A 125 -11.88 19.54 4.51
CA GLY A 125 -12.37 20.58 3.62
C GLY A 125 -11.55 21.87 3.63
N LEU A 126 -10.63 22.04 4.60
CA LEU A 126 -9.69 23.16 4.60
C LEU A 126 -8.43 22.82 3.78
N LYS A 127 -7.59 23.83 3.56
CA LYS A 127 -6.25 23.68 2.99
C LYS A 127 -5.20 24.09 4.03
N ILE A 128 -4.12 23.31 4.11
CA ILE A 128 -2.91 23.63 4.88
C ILE A 128 -1.75 23.46 3.92
N ASN A 129 -0.90 24.47 3.75
CA ASN A 129 0.23 24.49 2.82
C ASN A 129 -0.19 24.03 1.40
N ASP A 130 -1.31 24.58 0.89
CA ASP A 130 -1.95 24.24 -0.39
C ASP A 130 -2.45 22.78 -0.54
N ILE A 131 -2.33 21.96 0.48
CA ILE A 131 -2.82 20.59 0.52
C ILE A 131 -4.26 20.57 1.02
N ALA A 132 -5.19 19.99 0.23
CA ALA A 132 -6.56 19.76 0.65
C ALA A 132 -6.62 18.69 1.75
N ILE A 133 -7.14 19.07 2.91
CA ILE A 133 -7.24 18.15 4.05
C ILE A 133 -8.48 17.26 3.88
N THR A 134 -8.26 15.96 3.79
CA THR A 134 -9.31 14.95 3.69
C THR A 134 -9.23 13.93 4.82
N GLU A 135 -10.32 13.23 5.10
CA GLU A 135 -10.33 12.18 6.13
C GLU A 135 -9.32 11.06 5.78
N SER A 136 -9.29 10.62 4.53
CA SER A 136 -8.38 9.58 4.09
C SER A 136 -6.91 10.00 4.17
N GLY A 137 -6.57 11.23 3.77
CA GLY A 137 -5.23 11.78 3.94
C GLY A 137 -4.80 11.83 5.41
N ILE A 138 -5.67 12.32 6.30
CA ILE A 138 -5.43 12.33 7.76
C ILE A 138 -5.15 10.92 8.29
N LEU A 139 -5.94 9.91 7.88
CA LEU A 139 -5.79 8.54 8.37
C LEU A 139 -4.57 7.83 7.80
N ALA A 140 -4.18 8.12 6.56
CA ALA A 140 -2.93 7.65 5.99
C ALA A 140 -1.72 8.29 6.70
N ALA A 141 -1.72 9.60 6.90
CA ALA A 141 -0.68 10.29 7.66
C ALA A 141 -0.57 9.76 9.11
N ALA A 142 -1.72 9.37 9.71
CA ALA A 142 -1.72 8.76 11.05
C ALA A 142 -1.15 7.33 11.06
N HIS A 143 -1.19 6.62 9.93
CA HIS A 143 -0.49 5.35 9.79
C HIS A 143 1.03 5.55 9.79
N LEU A 144 1.53 6.50 9.01
CA LEU A 144 2.96 6.84 8.92
C LEU A 144 3.51 7.38 10.26
N ALA A 145 2.93 8.45 10.75
CA ALA A 145 3.50 9.29 11.81
C ALA A 145 2.85 9.07 13.19
N GLY A 146 1.75 8.32 13.24
CA GLY A 146 0.90 8.20 14.41
C GLY A 146 -0.03 9.41 14.60
N ALA A 147 -1.20 9.16 15.20
CA ALA A 147 -2.24 10.17 15.40
C ALA A 147 -1.77 11.40 16.22
N GLY A 148 -0.78 11.22 17.11
CA GLY A 148 -0.23 12.31 17.92
C GLY A 148 0.49 13.37 17.09
N ASN A 149 1.33 12.96 16.15
CA ASN A 149 2.07 13.88 15.27
C ASN A 149 1.13 14.55 14.26
N VAL A 150 0.14 13.81 13.73
CA VAL A 150 -0.89 14.39 12.85
C VAL A 150 -1.69 15.49 13.58
N LYS A 151 -2.02 15.29 14.87
CA LYS A 151 -2.64 16.35 15.68
C LYS A 151 -1.77 17.59 15.78
N LYS A 152 -0.46 17.41 16.00
CA LYS A 152 0.48 18.55 16.10
C LYS A 152 0.52 19.30 14.78
N TYR A 153 0.67 18.58 13.66
CA TYR A 153 0.66 19.14 12.32
C TYR A 153 -0.61 19.96 12.03
N LEU A 154 -1.79 19.37 12.20
CA LEU A 154 -3.05 20.03 11.92
C LEU A 154 -3.26 21.28 12.79
N ARG A 155 -2.92 21.20 14.08
CA ARG A 155 -3.14 22.30 15.04
C ARG A 155 -2.12 23.43 14.91
N SER A 156 -0.93 23.15 14.38
CA SER A 156 0.07 24.16 14.05
C SER A 156 -0.08 24.71 12.62
N TRP A 157 -1.14 24.32 11.89
CA TRP A 157 -1.34 24.73 10.51
C TRP A 157 -0.16 24.38 9.57
N GLY A 158 0.47 23.22 9.81
CA GLY A 158 1.56 22.72 9.00
C GLY A 158 2.98 23.02 9.53
N ASP A 159 3.13 23.91 10.53
CA ASP A 159 4.46 24.29 11.05
C ASP A 159 5.24 23.11 11.66
N LEU A 160 4.53 22.15 12.29
CA LEU A 160 5.13 20.96 12.91
C LEU A 160 4.94 19.74 12.02
N ASN A 161 5.65 19.68 10.91
CA ASN A 161 5.66 18.53 10.04
C ASN A 161 6.61 17.45 10.57
N PHE A 162 6.17 16.19 10.54
CA PHE A 162 6.96 15.03 10.93
C PHE A 162 7.39 14.28 9.69
N SER A 163 8.68 13.93 9.61
CA SER A 163 9.22 13.05 8.57
C SER A 163 9.74 11.75 9.19
N ASP A 164 9.55 10.65 8.48
CA ASP A 164 10.14 9.37 8.84
C ASP A 164 11.65 9.32 8.53
N SER A 165 12.28 8.19 8.85
CA SER A 165 13.73 7.98 8.61
C SER A 165 14.10 7.90 7.14
N TYR A 166 13.14 7.81 6.23
CA TYR A 166 13.32 7.78 4.77
C TYR A 166 13.01 9.12 4.12
N GLY A 167 12.66 10.14 4.92
CA GLY A 167 12.34 11.48 4.46
C GLY A 167 10.91 11.66 3.95
N THR A 168 10.03 10.65 4.13
CA THR A 168 8.61 10.78 3.83
C THR A 168 7.91 11.50 4.98
N ASP A 169 7.07 12.46 4.67
CA ASP A 169 6.43 13.30 5.68
C ASP A 169 4.90 13.22 5.69
N ILE A 170 4.29 13.92 6.65
CA ILE A 170 2.83 13.99 6.79
C ILE A 170 2.18 14.58 5.54
N GLU A 171 2.76 15.59 4.93
CA GLU A 171 2.21 16.28 3.76
C GLU A 171 2.17 15.37 2.54
N ASP A 172 3.19 14.53 2.35
CA ASP A 172 3.22 13.51 1.30
C ASP A 172 2.01 12.58 1.40
N TYR A 173 1.70 12.12 2.63
CA TYR A 173 0.58 11.20 2.85
C TYR A 173 -0.78 11.91 2.78
N LEU A 174 -0.90 13.14 3.28
CA LEU A 174 -2.11 13.94 3.14
C LEU A 174 -2.49 14.14 1.67
N SER A 175 -1.51 14.48 0.85
CA SER A 175 -1.71 14.71 -0.58
C SER A 175 -1.99 13.41 -1.33
N LYS A 176 -1.12 12.40 -1.17
CA LYS A 176 -1.15 11.15 -1.94
C LYS A 176 -2.40 10.31 -1.68
N PHE A 177 -2.89 10.30 -0.45
CA PHE A 177 -4.04 9.47 -0.04
C PHE A 177 -5.33 10.29 0.12
N SER A 178 -5.40 11.45 -0.53
CA SER A 178 -6.61 12.25 -0.60
C SER A 178 -7.69 11.57 -1.46
N GLY A 179 -8.97 11.79 -1.11
CA GLY A 179 -10.10 11.46 -1.99
C GLY A 179 -10.68 10.05 -1.85
N PHE A 180 -10.20 9.22 -0.93
CA PHE A 180 -10.86 7.94 -0.63
C PHE A 180 -12.03 8.12 0.34
N ASN A 181 -13.11 7.39 0.09
CA ASN A 181 -14.27 7.34 0.98
C ASN A 181 -14.05 6.26 2.05
N LEU A 182 -13.94 6.67 3.31
CA LEU A 182 -13.75 5.80 4.47
C LEU A 182 -14.97 5.74 5.39
N ALA A 183 -16.19 5.96 4.86
CA ALA A 183 -17.42 5.92 5.64
C ALA A 183 -17.65 4.55 6.31
N GLU A 184 -17.22 3.44 5.68
CA GLU A 184 -17.33 2.09 6.23
C GLU A 184 -16.38 1.82 7.42
N VAL A 185 -15.36 2.63 7.61
CA VAL A 185 -14.47 2.52 8.77
C VAL A 185 -15.12 3.18 9.96
N VAL A 186 -15.68 2.37 10.85
CA VAL A 186 -16.34 2.87 12.08
C VAL A 186 -15.30 3.22 13.13
N ALA A 187 -15.30 4.48 13.60
CA ALA A 187 -14.38 4.96 14.64
C ALA A 187 -14.55 4.18 15.95
N ARG A 188 -13.47 3.57 16.46
CA ARG A 188 -13.49 2.75 17.68
C ARG A 188 -12.31 3.07 18.60
N GLN A 189 -12.59 3.28 19.91
CA GLN A 189 -11.56 3.58 20.89
C GLN A 189 -10.74 2.37 21.30
N LYS A 190 -11.41 1.28 21.60
CA LYS A 190 -10.81 0.03 22.06
C LYS A 190 -11.05 -1.06 21.03
N VAL A 191 -10.01 -1.79 20.71
CA VAL A 191 -10.08 -3.00 19.94
C VAL A 191 -9.21 -4.03 20.66
N GLN A 192 -9.83 -5.10 21.11
CA GLN A 192 -9.12 -6.25 21.66
C GLN A 192 -9.32 -7.42 20.72
N PHE A 193 -8.24 -8.10 20.41
CA PHE A 193 -8.27 -9.40 19.76
C PHE A 193 -8.25 -10.45 20.88
N GLN A 194 -9.30 -11.23 20.93
CA GLN A 194 -9.31 -12.47 21.71
C GLN A 194 -8.65 -13.56 20.89
#